data_4971563bf0e351487e96ebc625fb765f
#
_entry.id   4971563bf0e351487e96ebc625fb765f
#
_cell.length_a   1.000
_cell.length_b   1.000
_cell.length_c   1.000
_cell.angle_alpha   90.00
_cell.angle_beta   90.00
_cell.angle_gamma   90.00
#
_symmetry.space_group_name_H-M   'P 1'
#
loop_
_entity.id
_entity.type
_entity.pdbx_description
1 polymer ?
#
loop_
_entity_poly.entity_id
_entity_poly.type
_entity_poly.pdbx_seq_one_letter_code
_entity_poly.pdbx_strand_id
1 'polypeptide(L)'
;MNETVDPSTVDHSLKDVSRRLERQSQYMPAHLYFQLEELLNWSLDQEVVNQLYALLKKYDVLTDIEREERNVSIQLLIDENGA
;
A
#
# COMPACT_ATOMS: atom_id res chain seq x y z
N MET A 1 22.64 -19.36 -7.66
CA MET A 1 22.26 -19.13 -7.21
C MET A 1 21.39 -18.96 -6.91
N ASN A 2 21.08 -18.87 -7.03
CA ASN A 2 20.25 -18.72 -6.84
C ASN A 2 19.75 -18.34 -6.08
N GLU A 3 19.75 -17.90 -6.20
CA GLU A 3 19.25 -17.56 -5.23
C GLU A 3 17.92 -17.41 -5.17
N THR A 4 17.35 -17.89 -4.29
CA THR A 4 15.97 -17.80 -4.08
C THR A 4 15.66 -16.47 -3.54
N VAL A 5 14.90 -15.69 -4.22
CA VAL A 5 14.48 -14.40 -3.76
C VAL A 5 13.39 -14.60 -2.73
N ASP A 6 13.60 -14.10 -1.52
CA ASP A 6 12.58 -14.09 -0.49
C ASP A 6 11.42 -13.22 -1.00
N PRO A 7 10.18 -13.74 -1.01
CA PRO A 7 9.05 -12.94 -1.49
C PRO A 7 8.90 -11.59 -0.82
N SER A 8 9.37 -11.46 0.43
CA SER A 8 9.28 -10.21 1.15
C SER A 8 10.24 -9.15 0.64
N THR A 9 11.22 -9.55 -0.18
CA THR A 9 12.21 -8.62 -0.74
C THR A 9 11.97 -8.35 -2.22
N VAL A 10 10.91 -8.89 -2.80
CA VAL A 10 10.59 -8.64 -4.20
C VAL A 10 10.10 -7.20 -4.34
N ASP A 11 10.72 -6.48 -5.28
CA ASP A 11 10.31 -5.12 -5.58
C ASP A 11 9.01 -5.12 -6.37
N HIS A 12 8.07 -4.28 -5.96
CA HIS A 12 6.79 -4.14 -6.62
C HIS A 12 6.77 -2.85 -7.43
N SER A 13 6.03 -2.86 -8.53
CA SER A 13 5.90 -1.66 -9.35
C SER A 13 4.75 -0.80 -8.85
N LEU A 14 4.74 0.47 -9.26
CA LEU A 14 3.61 1.34 -8.98
C LEU A 14 2.32 0.76 -9.56
N LYS A 15 2.43 0.09 -10.69
CA LYS A 15 1.29 -0.55 -11.32
C LYS A 15 0.71 -1.65 -10.44
N ASP A 16 1.58 -2.44 -9.80
CA ASP A 16 1.15 -3.49 -8.88
C ASP A 16 0.40 -2.90 -7.70
N VAL A 17 0.92 -1.81 -7.14
CA VAL A 17 0.28 -1.14 -6.01
C VAL A 17 -1.07 -0.58 -6.44
N SER A 18 -1.12 0.05 -7.61
CA SER A 18 -2.35 0.64 -8.13
C SER A 18 -3.43 -0.41 -8.33
N ARG A 19 -3.07 -1.56 -8.86
CA ARG A 19 -4.02 -2.66 -9.02
C ARG A 19 -4.54 -3.17 -7.70
N ARG A 20 -3.65 -3.28 -6.73
CA ARG A 20 -4.04 -3.74 -5.40
C ARG A 20 -4.95 -2.73 -4.75
N LEU A 21 -4.63 -1.46 -4.90
CA LEU A 21 -5.45 -0.38 -4.36
C LEU A 21 -6.86 -0.42 -4.93
N GLU A 22 -6.98 -0.61 -6.25
CA GLU A 22 -8.29 -0.71 -6.88
C GLU A 22 -9.11 -1.86 -6.31
N ARG A 23 -8.48 -3.01 -6.10
CA ARG A 23 -9.17 -4.18 -5.57
C ARG A 23 -9.66 -3.95 -4.16
N GLN A 24 -8.94 -3.16 -3.38
CA GLN A 24 -9.24 -2.96 -1.98
C GLN A 24 -10.09 -1.70 -1.73
N SER A 25 -10.35 -0.92 -2.78
CA SER A 25 -10.97 0.40 -2.64
C SER A 25 -12.32 0.36 -1.93
N GLN A 26 -13.12 -0.67 -2.20
CA GLN A 26 -14.46 -0.77 -1.61
C GLN A 26 -14.43 -1.08 -0.11
N TYR A 27 -13.28 -1.48 0.42
CA TYR A 27 -13.15 -1.85 1.83
C TYR A 27 -12.50 -0.75 2.66
N MET A 28 -12.06 0.33 2.05
CA MET A 28 -11.34 1.38 2.76
C MET A 28 -12.08 2.72 2.68
N PRO A 29 -11.80 3.64 3.62
CA PRO A 29 -12.39 4.96 3.56
C PRO A 29 -12.04 5.67 2.27
N ALA A 30 -13.03 6.37 1.70
CA ALA A 30 -12.84 7.03 0.41
C ALA A 30 -11.71 8.04 0.44
N HIS A 31 -11.61 8.82 1.54
CA HIS A 31 -10.56 9.85 1.63
C HIS A 31 -9.16 9.22 1.59
N LEU A 32 -9.02 8.05 2.19
CA LEU A 32 -7.74 7.35 2.22
C LEU A 32 -7.39 6.83 0.82
N TYR A 33 -8.38 6.31 0.13
CA TYR A 33 -8.20 5.83 -1.25
C TYR A 33 -7.73 6.97 -2.16
N PHE A 34 -8.38 8.12 -2.08
CA PHE A 34 -8.01 9.26 -2.92
C PHE A 34 -6.62 9.78 -2.59
N GLN A 35 -6.26 9.80 -1.31
CA GLN A 35 -4.93 10.21 -0.90
C GLN A 35 -3.86 9.26 -1.43
N LEU A 36 -4.15 7.96 -1.44
CA LEU A 36 -3.23 6.97 -1.99
C LEU A 36 -3.08 7.13 -3.49
N GLU A 37 -4.19 7.36 -4.20
CA GLU A 37 -4.11 7.60 -5.64
C GLU A 37 -3.23 8.81 -5.95
N GLU A 38 -3.37 9.86 -5.17
CA GLU A 38 -2.58 11.06 -5.35
C GLU A 38 -1.10 10.79 -5.07
N LEU A 39 -0.84 10.05 -4.00
CA LEU A 39 0.53 9.69 -3.63
C LEU A 39 1.23 8.90 -4.74
N LEU A 40 0.50 8.03 -5.41
CA LEU A 40 1.06 7.20 -6.48
C LEU A 40 1.46 8.00 -7.72
N ASN A 41 1.02 9.26 -7.81
CA ASN A 41 1.44 10.14 -8.91
C ASN A 41 2.77 10.82 -8.63
N TRP A 42 3.32 10.64 -7.44
CA TRP A 42 4.61 11.22 -7.07
C TRP A 42 5.72 10.22 -7.33
N SER A 43 6.94 10.74 -7.38
CA SER A 43 8.11 9.88 -7.51
C SER A 43 8.42 9.29 -6.14
N LEU A 44 8.12 8.01 -5.96
CA LEU A 44 8.29 7.33 -4.68
C LEU A 44 9.51 6.44 -4.69
N ASP A 45 10.17 6.34 -3.54
CA ASP A 45 11.24 5.38 -3.34
C ASP A 45 10.68 3.96 -3.42
N GLN A 46 11.50 3.04 -3.92
CA GLN A 46 11.08 1.64 -4.04
C GLN A 46 10.65 1.05 -2.71
N GLU A 47 11.30 1.48 -1.63
CA GLU A 47 10.93 1.01 -0.29
C GLU A 47 9.50 1.41 0.07
N VAL A 48 9.11 2.64 -0.28
CA VAL A 48 7.75 3.12 -0.01
C VAL A 48 6.74 2.33 -0.84
N VAL A 49 7.07 2.07 -2.10
CA VAL A 49 6.21 1.27 -2.97
C VAL A 49 5.99 -0.11 -2.37
N ASN A 50 7.05 -0.74 -1.90
CA ASN A 50 6.97 -2.06 -1.30
C ASN A 50 6.15 -2.05 -0.01
N GLN A 51 6.29 -1.00 0.80
CA GLN A 51 5.52 -0.86 2.02
C GLN A 51 4.03 -0.70 1.73
N LEU A 52 3.69 0.10 0.72
CA LEU A 52 2.30 0.27 0.30
C LEU A 52 1.70 -1.04 -0.16
N TYR A 53 2.45 -1.79 -0.94
CA TYR A 53 1.98 -3.08 -1.41
C TYR A 53 1.66 -4.01 -0.24
N ALA A 54 2.56 -4.07 0.73
CA ALA A 54 2.38 -4.91 1.91
C ALA A 54 1.16 -4.48 2.73
N LEU A 55 0.97 -3.17 2.88
CA LEU A 55 -0.15 -2.64 3.65
C LEU A 55 -1.50 -2.90 2.98
N LEU A 56 -1.52 -2.99 1.66
CA LEU A 56 -2.75 -3.24 0.93
C LEU A 56 -3.04 -4.73 0.75
N LYS A 57 -2.04 -5.57 1.03
CA LYS A 57 -2.20 -7.01 0.85
C LYS A 57 -3.22 -7.57 1.83
N LYS A 58 -4.20 -8.31 1.31
CA LYS A 58 -5.24 -8.95 2.12
C LYS A 58 -6.05 -8.00 3.00
N TYR A 59 -6.09 -6.74 2.62
CA TYR A 59 -6.84 -5.74 3.37
C TYR A 59 -8.31 -6.12 3.53
N ASP A 60 -8.88 -6.72 2.50
CA ASP A 60 -10.31 -7.09 2.47
C ASP A 60 -10.68 -8.17 3.48
N VAL A 61 -9.71 -8.98 3.92
CA VAL A 61 -10.00 -10.07 4.87
C VAL A 61 -9.67 -9.70 6.30
N LEU A 62 -9.24 -8.47 6.55
CA LEU A 62 -8.94 -8.01 7.89
C LEU A 62 -10.25 -7.73 8.66
N THR A 63 -10.17 -7.86 9.98
CA THR A 63 -11.28 -7.42 10.84
C THR A 63 -11.34 -5.90 10.83
N ASP A 64 -12.43 -5.33 11.32
CA ASP A 64 -12.58 -3.88 11.36
C ASP A 64 -11.46 -3.23 12.17
N ILE A 65 -11.10 -3.84 13.30
CA ILE A 65 -10.04 -3.32 14.17
C ILE A 65 -8.70 -3.38 13.44
N GLU A 66 -8.41 -4.49 12.79
CA GLU A 66 -7.18 -4.66 12.03
C GLU A 66 -7.10 -3.66 10.89
N ARG A 67 -8.23 -3.40 10.23
CA ARG A 67 -8.26 -2.41 9.15
C ARG A 67 -7.99 -1.01 9.67
N GLU A 68 -8.53 -0.67 10.83
CA GLU A 68 -8.26 0.63 11.42
C GLU A 68 -6.78 0.81 11.72
N GLU A 69 -6.15 -0.23 12.26
CA GLU A 69 -4.71 -0.20 12.52
C GLU A 69 -3.93 -0.04 11.23
N ARG A 70 -4.35 -0.76 10.20
CA ARG A 70 -3.71 -0.68 8.89
C ARG A 70 -3.88 0.71 8.30
N ASN A 71 -5.06 1.31 8.48
CA ASN A 71 -5.35 2.65 7.98
C ASN A 71 -4.44 3.70 8.63
N VAL A 72 -4.16 3.54 9.92
CA VAL A 72 -3.23 4.45 10.61
C VAL A 72 -1.84 4.35 9.98
N SER A 73 -1.37 3.13 9.74
CA SER A 73 -0.07 2.92 9.13
C SER A 73 -0.01 3.53 7.73
N ILE A 74 -1.08 3.35 6.95
CA ILE A 74 -1.17 3.92 5.61
C ILE A 74 -1.14 5.44 5.67
N GLN A 75 -1.90 6.03 6.61
CA GLN A 75 -1.96 7.48 6.74
C GLN A 75 -0.60 8.06 7.11
N LEU A 76 0.12 7.38 8.02
CA LEU A 76 1.46 7.82 8.39
C LEU A 76 2.39 7.82 7.18
N LEU A 77 2.30 6.79 6.36
CA LEU A 77 3.12 6.69 5.17
C LEU A 77 2.80 7.80 4.18
N ILE A 78 1.52 8.11 4.02
CA ILE A 78 1.09 9.22 3.16
C ILE A 78 1.64 10.53 3.69
N ASP A 79 1.51 10.77 4.98
CA ASP A 79 1.95 12.03 5.60
C ASP A 79 3.46 12.21 5.46
N GLU A 80 4.21 11.12 5.55
CA GLU A 80 5.66 11.19 5.46
C GLU A 80 6.15 11.43 4.04
N ASN A 81 5.38 11.02 3.03
CA ASN A 81 5.85 11.03 1.66
C ASN A 81 5.07 11.95 0.72
N GLY A 82 3.88 12.38 1.12
CA GLY A 82 3.00 13.14 0.24
C GLY A 82 2.91 14.62 0.56
N ALA A 83 3.61 15.07 1.56
CA ALA A 83 3.49 16.48 1.99
C ALA A 83 4.30 17.40 1.13
#